data_fd97e064d404c38b864b9893d2a83f4e
#
_entry.id   fd97e064d404c38b864b9893d2a83f4e
#
_cell.length_a   1.000
_cell.length_b   1.000
_cell.length_c   1.000
_cell.angle_alpha   90.00
_cell.angle_beta   90.00
_cell.angle_gamma   90.00
#
_symmetry.space_group_name_H-M   'P 1'
#
loop_
_entity.id
_entity.type
_entity.pdbx_description
1 polymer ?
#
loop_
_entity_poly.entity_id
_entity_poly.type
_entity_poly.pdbx_seq_one_letter_code
_entity_poly.pdbx_strand_id
1 'polypeptide(L)'
;MLHININKLKITTHEKELVNISFNIKDSTALIGESGSGKSLTLKALLNLLPSSLEVEKDIDSNFELNHNSIGFIPQNPFTSLSTMTKITNQFFCSEEKKEEVLNLVSLDKSVLKKFPSQLSGGQIQRVVIAIALSRNIKLLLLDEPTTALDEENKNNIINLLNEIKKHLNILILFVTH
;
A
#
# COMPACT_ATOMS: atom_id res chain seq x y z
N MET A 1 10.19 -3.37 18.13
CA MET A 1 9.46 -2.42 17.29
C MET A 1 9.90 -2.65 15.86
N LEU A 2 8.98 -2.67 14.89
CA LEU A 2 9.33 -2.82 13.47
C LEU A 2 10.08 -1.56 13.00
N HIS A 3 11.09 -1.74 12.12
CA HIS A 3 11.81 -0.65 11.50
C HIS A 3 12.41 -1.08 10.16
N ILE A 4 12.58 -0.11 9.27
CA ILE A 4 13.29 -0.24 8.00
C ILE A 4 14.16 1.00 7.85
N ASN A 5 15.46 0.81 7.65
CA ASN A 5 16.40 1.86 7.33
C ASN A 5 16.84 1.69 5.87
N ILE A 6 16.45 2.61 5.02
CA ILE A 6 16.92 2.68 3.64
C ILE A 6 18.18 3.54 3.65
N ASN A 7 19.34 2.88 3.80
CA ASN A 7 20.64 3.55 3.82
C ASN A 7 20.96 4.11 2.44
N LYS A 8 20.58 3.39 1.39
CA LYS A 8 20.73 3.80 0.00
C LYS A 8 19.63 3.17 -0.86
N LEU A 9 18.99 3.98 -1.66
CA LEU A 9 18.17 3.55 -2.79
C LEU A 9 18.50 4.43 -3.99
N LYS A 10 19.19 3.86 -4.96
CA LYS A 10 19.55 4.53 -6.20
C LYS A 10 18.94 3.77 -7.38
N ILE A 11 18.24 4.49 -8.25
CA ILE A 11 17.61 3.96 -9.45
C ILE A 11 18.09 4.79 -10.62
N THR A 12 18.67 4.12 -11.62
CA THR A 12 19.25 4.77 -12.81
C THR A 12 18.72 4.13 -14.09
N THR A 13 18.72 4.91 -15.16
CA THR A 13 18.79 4.40 -16.52
C THR A 13 20.23 4.50 -16.98
N HIS A 14 20.57 4.01 -18.18
CA HIS A 14 21.90 4.18 -18.77
C HIS A 14 22.35 5.65 -18.89
N GLU A 15 21.41 6.60 -18.93
CA GLU A 15 21.68 8.01 -19.18
C GLU A 15 21.40 8.94 -17.99
N LYS A 16 20.59 8.51 -17.03
CA LYS A 16 20.07 9.41 -16.01
C LYS A 16 19.84 8.72 -14.67
N GLU A 17 20.17 9.43 -13.58
CA GLU A 17 19.73 9.11 -12.23
C GLU A 17 18.27 9.56 -12.04
N LEU A 18 17.41 8.63 -11.65
CA LEU A 18 15.98 8.85 -11.45
C LEU A 18 15.62 9.03 -9.97
N VAL A 19 16.32 8.28 -9.10
CA VAL A 19 16.14 8.32 -7.66
C VAL A 19 17.48 8.12 -7.00
N ASN A 20 17.76 8.90 -5.96
CA ASN A 20 18.92 8.70 -5.09
C ASN A 20 18.56 9.25 -3.70
N ILE A 21 18.10 8.37 -2.81
CA ILE A 21 17.54 8.75 -1.51
C ILE A 21 17.98 7.79 -0.41
N SER A 22 17.96 8.32 0.81
CA SER A 22 18.06 7.56 2.04
C SER A 22 17.04 8.08 3.06
N PHE A 23 16.34 7.19 3.75
CA PHE A 23 15.36 7.54 4.77
C PHE A 23 14.99 6.34 5.64
N ASN A 24 14.35 6.61 6.77
CA ASN A 24 13.91 5.58 7.70
C ASN A 24 12.39 5.49 7.70
N ILE A 25 11.87 4.28 7.75
CA ILE A 25 10.46 4.00 7.97
C ILE A 25 10.31 3.54 9.42
N LYS A 26 9.78 4.44 10.23
CA LYS A 26 9.42 4.18 11.63
C LYS A 26 7.98 4.58 11.76
N ASP A 27 7.13 3.61 12.16
CA ASP A 27 5.73 3.92 12.41
C ASP A 27 4.97 4.26 11.10
N SER A 28 4.55 5.53 10.91
CA SER A 28 3.98 6.04 9.66
C SER A 28 4.89 7.10 9.06
N THR A 29 5.28 6.91 7.82
CA THR A 29 6.22 7.78 7.12
C THR A 29 5.58 8.29 5.82
N ALA A 30 5.67 9.59 5.56
CA ALA A 30 5.27 10.20 4.31
C ALA A 30 6.50 10.54 3.47
N LEU A 31 6.51 10.13 2.20
CA LEU A 31 7.47 10.57 1.22
C LEU A 31 6.80 11.63 0.33
N ILE A 32 7.19 12.89 0.50
CA ILE A 32 6.60 14.03 -0.18
C ILE A 32 7.53 14.51 -1.28
N GLY A 33 6.97 14.90 -2.42
CA GLY A 33 7.76 15.46 -3.54
C GLY A 33 6.89 15.74 -4.75
N GLU A 34 7.44 16.49 -5.70
CA GLU A 34 6.77 16.86 -6.95
C GLU A 34 6.43 15.64 -7.82
N SER A 35 5.51 15.82 -8.77
CA SER A 35 5.22 14.80 -9.77
C SER A 35 6.49 14.48 -10.57
N GLY A 36 6.74 13.20 -10.81
CA GLY A 36 7.96 12.76 -11.51
C GLY A 36 9.23 12.69 -10.65
N SER A 37 9.18 13.01 -9.35
CA SER A 37 10.37 12.93 -8.46
C SER A 37 10.80 11.50 -8.09
N GLY A 38 10.17 10.47 -8.65
CA GLY A 38 10.55 9.07 -8.41
C GLY A 38 9.85 8.38 -7.24
N LYS A 39 8.84 9.00 -6.61
CA LYS A 39 8.12 8.42 -5.46
C LYS A 39 7.55 7.02 -5.74
N SER A 40 6.78 6.87 -6.82
CA SER A 40 6.23 5.56 -7.22
C SER A 40 7.32 4.57 -7.64
N LEU A 41 8.44 5.03 -8.20
CA LEU A 41 9.60 4.17 -8.46
C LEU A 41 10.22 3.65 -7.17
N THR A 42 10.29 4.49 -6.14
CA THR A 42 10.73 4.09 -4.80
C THR A 42 9.87 2.96 -4.23
N LEU A 43 8.53 3.09 -4.30
CA LEU A 43 7.63 2.02 -3.86
C LEU A 43 7.82 0.73 -4.68
N LYS A 44 7.94 0.84 -6.01
CA LYS A 44 8.18 -0.31 -6.90
C LYS A 44 9.53 -0.97 -6.61
N ALA A 45 10.55 -0.20 -6.24
CA ALA A 45 11.86 -0.74 -5.83
C ALA A 45 11.76 -1.59 -4.55
N LEU A 46 10.99 -1.13 -3.56
CA LEU A 46 10.74 -1.89 -2.33
C LEU A 46 9.95 -3.18 -2.59
N LEU A 47 9.08 -3.17 -3.59
CA LEU A 47 8.31 -4.33 -4.03
C LEU A 47 9.08 -5.28 -4.97
N ASN A 48 10.29 -4.92 -5.41
CA ASN A 48 11.04 -5.61 -6.47
C ASN A 48 10.26 -5.68 -7.81
N LEU A 49 9.47 -4.66 -8.12
CA LEU A 49 8.62 -4.56 -9.31
C LEU A 49 9.11 -3.53 -10.34
N LEU A 50 10.38 -3.17 -10.31
CA LEU A 50 10.95 -2.29 -11.32
C LEU A 50 11.20 -3.04 -12.63
N PRO A 51 11.03 -2.37 -13.79
CA PRO A 51 11.41 -2.92 -15.08
C PRO A 51 12.89 -3.28 -15.13
N SER A 52 13.25 -4.33 -15.87
CA SER A 52 14.64 -4.77 -16.06
C SER A 52 15.53 -3.76 -16.80
N SER A 53 14.93 -2.75 -17.43
CA SER A 53 15.65 -1.63 -18.07
C SER A 53 16.20 -0.61 -17.07
N LEU A 54 15.86 -0.73 -15.79
CA LEU A 54 16.36 0.13 -14.71
C LEU A 54 17.40 -0.61 -13.88
N GLU A 55 18.49 0.06 -13.59
CA GLU A 55 19.49 -0.39 -12.66
C GLU A 55 19.14 0.06 -11.25
N VAL A 56 19.25 -0.85 -10.27
CA VAL A 56 18.86 -0.57 -8.88
C VAL A 56 19.98 -0.96 -7.96
N GLU A 57 20.47 0.01 -7.21
CA GLU A 57 21.38 -0.20 -6.09
C GLU A 57 20.61 0.11 -4.80
N LYS A 58 20.53 -0.86 -3.90
CA LYS A 58 19.85 -0.69 -2.63
C LYS A 58 20.60 -1.32 -1.48
N ASP A 59 20.73 -0.54 -0.42
CA ASP A 59 21.21 -0.97 0.89
C ASP A 59 20.09 -0.68 1.90
N ILE A 60 19.44 -1.74 2.37
CA ILE A 60 18.27 -1.69 3.24
C ILE A 60 18.50 -2.60 4.43
N ASP A 61 18.48 -2.02 5.62
CA ASP A 61 18.48 -2.73 6.89
C ASP A 61 17.04 -2.78 7.44
N SER A 62 16.56 -3.98 7.75
CA SER A 62 15.25 -4.16 8.38
C SER A 62 15.25 -5.37 9.30
N ASN A 63 14.42 -5.32 10.35
CA ASN A 63 14.30 -6.42 11.29
C ASN A 63 13.26 -7.48 10.85
N PHE A 64 12.86 -7.45 9.60
CA PHE A 64 12.05 -8.48 8.94
C PHE A 64 12.36 -8.53 7.45
N GLU A 65 12.09 -9.66 6.82
CA GLU A 65 12.32 -9.84 5.39
C GLU A 65 11.31 -9.02 4.57
N LEU A 66 11.82 -8.24 3.60
CA LEU A 66 11.01 -7.46 2.67
C LEU A 66 10.65 -8.31 1.45
N ASN A 67 9.48 -8.92 1.47
CA ASN A 67 8.98 -9.76 0.39
C ASN A 67 7.45 -9.60 0.21
N HIS A 68 6.88 -10.30 -0.78
CA HIS A 68 5.46 -10.23 -1.11
C HIS A 68 4.53 -10.67 0.03
N ASN A 69 5.01 -11.43 1.03
CA ASN A 69 4.20 -11.84 2.18
C ASN A 69 4.19 -10.78 3.29
N SER A 70 5.25 -10.00 3.39
CA SER A 70 5.42 -8.99 4.44
C SER A 70 5.02 -7.58 4.01
N ILE A 71 4.81 -7.34 2.70
CA ILE A 71 4.45 -6.03 2.16
C ILE A 71 3.05 -6.09 1.55
N GLY A 72 2.17 -5.17 1.97
CA GLY A 72 0.92 -4.83 1.31
C GLY A 72 1.10 -3.59 0.43
N PHE A 73 0.43 -3.53 -0.71
CA PHE A 73 0.52 -2.38 -1.61
C PHE A 73 -0.87 -1.91 -2.06
N ILE A 74 -1.10 -0.62 -1.93
CA ILE A 74 -2.31 0.06 -2.39
C ILE A 74 -1.89 1.04 -3.50
N PRO A 75 -2.24 0.78 -4.77
CA PRO A 75 -1.90 1.66 -5.88
C PRO A 75 -2.76 2.93 -5.88
N GLN A 76 -2.33 3.93 -6.61
CA GLN A 76 -3.05 5.20 -6.81
C GLN A 76 -4.49 4.99 -7.32
N ASN A 77 -4.69 4.03 -8.22
CA ASN A 77 -6.01 3.62 -8.65
C ASN A 77 -6.35 2.23 -8.07
N PRO A 78 -7.12 2.15 -6.97
CA PRO A 78 -7.46 0.88 -6.33
C PRO A 78 -8.34 -0.04 -7.19
N PHE A 79 -9.06 0.50 -8.18
CA PHE A 79 -9.85 -0.32 -9.12
C PHE A 79 -9.00 -1.31 -9.91
N THR A 80 -7.74 -0.96 -10.20
CA THR A 80 -6.82 -1.83 -10.96
C THR A 80 -6.35 -3.06 -10.17
N SER A 81 -6.55 -3.07 -8.85
CA SER A 81 -6.17 -4.18 -7.98
C SER A 81 -7.21 -5.30 -7.91
N LEU A 82 -8.41 -5.07 -8.42
CA LEU A 82 -9.52 -6.01 -8.32
C LEU A 82 -9.90 -6.59 -9.68
N SER A 83 -10.20 -7.88 -9.70
CA SER A 83 -10.83 -8.53 -10.86
C SER A 83 -12.29 -8.10 -10.95
N THR A 84 -12.66 -7.40 -12.02
CA THR A 84 -14.03 -6.88 -12.22
C THR A 84 -15.07 -7.97 -12.38
N MET A 85 -14.66 -9.17 -12.85
CA MET A 85 -15.52 -10.33 -13.13
C MET A 85 -15.62 -11.31 -11.95
N THR A 86 -15.00 -10.98 -10.82
CA THR A 86 -14.94 -11.86 -9.65
C THR A 86 -15.55 -11.17 -8.43
N LYS A 87 -16.41 -11.88 -7.69
CA LYS A 87 -16.97 -11.36 -6.44
C LYS A 87 -15.87 -11.05 -5.43
N ILE A 88 -16.11 -10.04 -4.59
CA ILE A 88 -15.13 -9.59 -3.59
C ILE A 88 -14.66 -10.74 -2.69
N THR A 89 -15.56 -11.63 -2.25
CA THR A 89 -15.18 -12.75 -1.36
C THR A 89 -14.11 -13.66 -1.99
N ASN A 90 -14.13 -13.86 -3.30
CA ASN A 90 -13.20 -14.74 -4.01
C ASN A 90 -11.85 -14.06 -4.33
N GLN A 91 -11.68 -12.81 -3.95
CA GLN A 91 -10.43 -12.06 -4.09
C GLN A 91 -9.62 -12.00 -2.80
N PHE A 92 -10.18 -12.52 -1.72
CA PHE A 92 -9.46 -12.77 -0.47
C PHE A 92 -8.87 -14.18 -0.45
N PHE A 93 -7.63 -14.30 0.02
CA PHE A 93 -6.91 -15.57 0.17
C PHE A 93 -6.70 -15.87 1.67
N CYS A 94 -7.77 -15.82 2.44
CA CYS A 94 -7.76 -16.05 3.88
C CYS A 94 -9.07 -16.70 4.34
N SER A 95 -9.16 -17.08 5.62
CA SER A 95 -10.37 -17.66 6.22
C SER A 95 -11.53 -16.65 6.29
N GLU A 96 -12.74 -17.13 6.46
CA GLU A 96 -13.93 -16.27 6.58
C GLU A 96 -13.85 -15.38 7.83
N GLU A 97 -13.32 -15.90 8.94
CA GLU A 97 -13.11 -15.14 10.18
C GLU A 97 -12.15 -13.97 9.94
N LYS A 98 -11.08 -14.21 9.19
CA LYS A 98 -10.12 -13.15 8.85
C LYS A 98 -10.71 -12.11 7.92
N LYS A 99 -11.57 -12.51 6.96
CA LYS A 99 -12.30 -11.55 6.11
C LYS A 99 -13.16 -10.62 6.97
N GLU A 100 -13.92 -11.19 7.93
CA GLU A 100 -14.75 -10.40 8.83
C GLU A 100 -13.93 -9.44 9.69
N GLU A 101 -12.83 -9.91 10.25
CA GLU A 101 -11.91 -9.09 11.05
C GLU A 101 -11.44 -7.87 10.27
N VAL A 102 -10.89 -8.08 9.06
CA VAL A 102 -10.34 -6.97 8.27
C VAL A 102 -11.42 -6.06 7.69
N LEU A 103 -12.62 -6.58 7.36
CA LEU A 103 -13.74 -5.74 6.94
C LEU A 103 -14.22 -4.83 8.07
N ASN A 104 -14.32 -5.35 9.29
CA ASN A 104 -14.65 -4.53 10.46
C ASN A 104 -13.60 -3.45 10.70
N LEU A 105 -12.31 -3.79 10.58
CA LEU A 105 -11.20 -2.85 10.73
C LEU A 105 -11.28 -1.68 9.73
N VAL A 106 -11.73 -1.96 8.49
CA VAL A 106 -11.90 -0.91 7.47
C VAL A 106 -13.34 -0.34 7.43
N SER A 107 -14.19 -0.64 8.42
CA SER A 107 -15.58 -0.17 8.53
C SER A 107 -16.41 -0.49 7.30
N LEU A 108 -16.35 -1.73 6.82
CA LEU A 108 -17.18 -2.27 5.74
C LEU A 108 -18.12 -3.35 6.26
N ASP A 109 -19.38 -3.29 5.80
CA ASP A 109 -20.36 -4.35 6.05
C ASP A 109 -20.05 -5.60 5.22
N LYS A 110 -20.33 -6.80 5.80
CA LYS A 110 -20.10 -8.09 5.16
C LYS A 110 -20.83 -8.27 3.81
N SER A 111 -21.90 -7.53 3.56
CA SER A 111 -22.63 -7.61 2.28
C SER A 111 -21.75 -7.29 1.08
N VAL A 112 -20.65 -6.53 1.26
CA VAL A 112 -19.69 -6.23 0.20
C VAL A 112 -19.04 -7.50 -0.38
N LEU A 113 -18.88 -8.56 0.42
CA LEU A 113 -18.30 -9.84 -0.01
C LEU A 113 -19.08 -10.50 -1.15
N LYS A 114 -20.41 -10.31 -1.20
CA LYS A 114 -21.29 -10.89 -2.22
C LYS A 114 -21.35 -10.07 -3.51
N LYS A 115 -20.79 -8.86 -3.50
CA LYS A 115 -20.82 -7.92 -4.63
C LYS A 115 -19.63 -8.12 -5.56
N PHE A 116 -19.80 -7.62 -6.79
CA PHE A 116 -18.71 -7.39 -7.74
C PHE A 116 -18.13 -5.99 -7.54
N PRO A 117 -16.88 -5.72 -7.92
CA PRO A 117 -16.29 -4.37 -7.80
C PRO A 117 -17.14 -3.27 -8.42
N SER A 118 -17.80 -3.52 -9.57
CA SER A 118 -18.67 -2.57 -10.25
C SER A 118 -19.93 -2.15 -9.44
N GLN A 119 -20.26 -2.85 -8.37
CA GLN A 119 -21.39 -2.59 -7.48
C GLN A 119 -21.00 -1.80 -6.22
N LEU A 120 -19.74 -1.39 -6.12
CA LEU A 120 -19.17 -0.69 -4.97
C LEU A 120 -18.86 0.77 -5.34
N SER A 121 -19.00 1.68 -4.39
CA SER A 121 -18.47 3.04 -4.53
C SER A 121 -16.94 3.06 -4.53
N GLY A 122 -16.33 4.14 -5.03
CA GLY A 122 -14.88 4.30 -5.03
C GLY A 122 -14.25 4.14 -3.64
N GLY A 123 -14.86 4.76 -2.62
CA GLY A 123 -14.40 4.61 -1.24
C GLY A 123 -14.56 3.19 -0.68
N GLN A 124 -15.62 2.47 -1.06
CA GLN A 124 -15.77 1.06 -0.70
C GLN A 124 -14.71 0.19 -1.38
N ILE A 125 -14.40 0.42 -2.66
CA ILE A 125 -13.35 -0.29 -3.39
C ILE A 125 -11.99 -0.06 -2.72
N GLN A 126 -11.66 1.18 -2.39
CA GLN A 126 -10.40 1.50 -1.71
C GLN A 126 -10.28 0.76 -0.37
N ARG A 127 -11.34 0.77 0.45
CA ARG A 127 -11.38 0.03 1.72
C ARG A 127 -11.28 -1.48 1.52
N VAL A 128 -11.91 -2.04 0.48
CA VAL A 128 -11.79 -3.46 0.12
C VAL A 128 -10.35 -3.81 -0.25
N VAL A 129 -9.67 -2.99 -1.06
CA VAL A 129 -8.26 -3.23 -1.44
C VAL A 129 -7.35 -3.18 -0.21
N ILE A 130 -7.60 -2.23 0.71
CA ILE A 130 -6.89 -2.17 1.99
C ILE A 130 -7.16 -3.45 2.81
N ALA A 131 -8.43 -3.88 2.94
CA ALA A 131 -8.79 -5.10 3.67
C ALA A 131 -8.10 -6.34 3.09
N ILE A 132 -8.05 -6.48 1.75
CA ILE A 132 -7.34 -7.58 1.09
C ILE A 132 -5.84 -7.54 1.41
N ALA A 133 -5.21 -6.37 1.40
CA ALA A 133 -3.81 -6.24 1.78
C ALA A 133 -3.58 -6.65 3.24
N LEU A 134 -4.45 -6.21 4.16
CA LEU A 134 -4.38 -6.51 5.60
C LEU A 134 -4.78 -7.95 5.96
N SER A 135 -5.48 -8.66 5.07
CA SER A 135 -5.85 -10.06 5.31
C SER A 135 -4.65 -11.01 5.34
N ARG A 136 -3.50 -10.55 4.84
CA ARG A 136 -2.20 -11.20 4.99
C ARG A 136 -1.47 -10.62 6.20
N ASN A 137 -0.55 -11.37 6.79
CA ASN A 137 0.24 -10.91 7.94
C ASN A 137 1.37 -9.96 7.50
N ILE A 138 0.99 -8.84 6.87
CA ILE A 138 1.95 -7.84 6.42
C ILE A 138 2.59 -7.10 7.60
N LYS A 139 3.80 -6.61 7.39
CA LYS A 139 4.57 -5.77 8.32
C LYS A 139 4.78 -4.36 7.80
N LEU A 140 4.60 -4.16 6.50
CA LEU A 140 4.69 -2.88 5.83
C LEU A 140 3.50 -2.70 4.88
N LEU A 141 2.80 -1.59 5.00
CA LEU A 141 1.77 -1.15 4.05
C LEU A 141 2.31 0.03 3.26
N LEU A 142 2.41 -0.16 1.94
CA LEU A 142 2.80 0.88 0.98
C LEU A 142 1.55 1.46 0.31
N LEU A 143 1.44 2.78 0.25
CA LEU A 143 0.33 3.47 -0.42
C LEU A 143 0.88 4.48 -1.43
N ASP A 144 0.46 4.35 -2.68
CA ASP A 144 0.81 5.25 -3.76
C ASP A 144 -0.30 6.28 -3.95
N GLU A 145 -0.08 7.50 -3.50
CA GLU A 145 -1.00 8.64 -3.59
C GLU A 145 -2.46 8.34 -3.17
N PRO A 146 -2.68 7.80 -1.97
CA PRO A 146 -3.99 7.26 -1.58
C PRO A 146 -5.11 8.30 -1.50
N THR A 147 -4.78 9.59 -1.59
CA THR A 147 -5.73 10.70 -1.39
C THR A 147 -5.83 11.66 -2.58
N THR A 148 -5.05 11.47 -3.64
CA THR A 148 -4.91 12.47 -4.74
C THR A 148 -6.20 12.70 -5.52
N ALA A 149 -7.07 11.70 -5.66
CA ALA A 149 -8.33 11.80 -6.40
C ALA A 149 -9.56 12.00 -5.49
N LEU A 150 -9.35 12.32 -4.20
CA LEU A 150 -10.41 12.41 -3.20
C LEU A 150 -10.68 13.88 -2.83
N ASP A 151 -11.94 14.19 -2.51
CA ASP A 151 -12.31 15.42 -1.83
C ASP A 151 -11.81 15.43 -0.38
N GLU A 152 -11.87 16.59 0.27
CA GLU A 152 -11.33 16.78 1.64
C GLU A 152 -11.98 15.84 2.68
N GLU A 153 -13.25 15.54 2.57
CA GLU A 153 -13.95 14.64 3.48
C GLU A 153 -13.42 13.20 3.33
N ASN A 154 -13.28 12.72 2.10
CA ASN A 154 -12.77 11.39 1.82
C ASN A 154 -11.28 11.25 2.14
N LYS A 155 -10.47 12.32 1.98
CA LYS A 155 -9.07 12.35 2.46
C LYS A 155 -9.00 12.11 3.96
N ASN A 156 -9.78 12.86 4.73
CA ASN A 156 -9.83 12.73 6.19
C ASN A 156 -10.29 11.32 6.61
N ASN A 157 -11.26 10.74 5.91
CA ASN A 157 -11.73 9.39 6.15
C ASN A 157 -10.63 8.33 5.93
N ILE A 158 -9.78 8.48 4.92
CA ILE A 158 -8.65 7.58 4.69
C ILE A 158 -7.56 7.77 5.74
N ILE A 159 -7.23 9.00 6.12
CA ILE A 159 -6.24 9.27 7.19
C ILE A 159 -6.71 8.66 8.51
N ASN A 160 -7.97 8.85 8.88
CA ASN A 160 -8.54 8.27 10.09
C ASN A 160 -8.51 6.73 10.03
N LEU A 161 -8.84 6.14 8.90
CA LEU A 161 -8.76 4.70 8.68
C LEU A 161 -7.33 4.17 8.89
N LEU A 162 -6.32 4.83 8.32
CA LEU A 162 -4.92 4.43 8.48
C LEU A 162 -4.48 4.54 9.94
N ASN A 163 -4.94 5.56 10.67
CA ASN A 163 -4.67 5.69 12.10
C ASN A 163 -5.33 4.57 12.93
N GLU A 164 -6.55 4.17 12.59
CA GLU A 164 -7.21 3.04 13.26
C GLU A 164 -6.50 1.70 12.95
N ILE A 165 -6.15 1.47 11.68
CA ILE A 165 -5.36 0.28 11.29
C ILE A 165 -4.07 0.19 12.13
N LYS A 166 -3.37 1.32 12.29
CA LYS A 166 -2.13 1.39 13.04
C LYS A 166 -2.32 1.10 14.55
N LYS A 167 -3.43 1.51 15.14
CA LYS A 167 -3.74 1.21 16.56
C LYS A 167 -3.97 -0.28 16.80
N HIS A 168 -4.54 -0.98 15.81
CA HIS A 168 -4.91 -2.38 15.93
C HIS A 168 -3.86 -3.36 15.41
N LEU A 169 -3.02 -2.91 14.47
CA LEU A 169 -2.01 -3.75 13.84
C LEU A 169 -0.62 -3.16 14.07
N ASN A 170 0.32 -4.04 14.43
CA ASN A 170 1.73 -3.66 14.53
C ASN A 170 2.37 -3.71 13.13
N ILE A 171 2.10 -2.69 12.30
CA ILE A 171 2.64 -2.54 10.95
C ILE A 171 3.26 -1.16 10.75
N LEU A 172 4.23 -1.09 9.84
CA LEU A 172 4.75 0.15 9.30
C LEU A 172 3.89 0.64 8.15
N ILE A 173 3.76 1.94 7.99
CA ILE A 173 3.05 2.56 6.86
C ILE A 173 4.00 3.51 6.15
N LEU A 174 4.16 3.34 4.84
CA LEU A 174 4.82 4.30 3.98
C LEU A 174 3.83 4.74 2.91
N PHE A 175 3.54 6.01 2.86
CA PHE A 175 2.71 6.57 1.80
C PHE A 175 3.45 7.68 1.05
N VAL A 176 3.21 7.76 -0.25
CA VAL A 176 3.74 8.82 -1.10
C VAL A 176 2.61 9.78 -1.46
N THR A 177 2.94 11.06 -1.49
CA THR A 177 1.98 12.13 -1.77
C THR A 177 2.69 13.36 -2.37
N HIS A 178 1.90 14.29 -2.85
CA HIS A 178 2.35 15.61 -3.32
C HIS A 178 2.39 16.62 -2.21
#